data_1aebc04136b519e6c761c72e96b7ff0e
#
_entry.id   1aebc04136b519e6c761c72e96b7ff0e
#
_cell.length_a   1.000
_cell.length_b   1.000
_cell.length_c   1.000
_cell.angle_alpha   90.00
_cell.angle_beta   90.00
_cell.angle_gamma   90.00
#
_symmetry.space_group_name_H-M   'P 1'
#
loop_
_entity.id
_entity.type
_entity.pdbx_description
1 polymer ?
#
loop_
_entity_poly.entity_id
_entity_poly.type
_entity_poly.pdbx_seq_one_letter_code
_entity_poly.pdbx_strand_id
1 'polypeptide(L)'
;MVQKIFNLAPYYSTCGNTICPVYGETTTNPIYGVTGYSDKRTHQRPYYYVTGSLLGGSIFSCSHYAVFFSTTWSSGPLSIGVPGELRGMWAAHKRWGKLPWETLVAPSLDLCRNGFAMSKVMYDGLESAPYIKNDPHLRKMYFNTAKGQFHKPGTMVKPSEALCNTYQRIAENGGDDLYNGTLAADFLDDLERVGSIITAEDLRQYEAKITEPIAVPLSNGDTFYSPPPPSSGAILVNILNILSGYNFTASSINTTEDKILTYHRIIEAFKYAYATRTKLGDSDFLDLSELIRNVTTPEYGTEVRLRINDTATSNDTATYGADTYNQPDAGTAHISIIAGNGDAVYGAGFSTLKTGIVMNNVMDDFSSPGITNYFGLKPSPANFIAPHKRPMSSMSPSIIVDRNGNAKLVIGASGGTKITTAVALVTIRKLWFDQSIKEAVDEARIHHQITPMHVEYEFGVTEDIVKGLRAKGHGMVRYRSRGSIICALYRNRTAIYANADFRKGGDVAGMD
;
A
#
# COMPACT_ATOMS: atom_id res chain seq x y z
N MET A 1 -13.98 -0.56 14.98
CA MET A 1 -12.69 -0.70 14.26
C MET A 1 -12.89 -0.83 12.75
N VAL A 2 -13.63 -1.79 12.25
CA VAL A 2 -14.10 -1.86 10.84
C VAL A 2 -14.82 -0.56 10.42
N GLN A 3 -15.51 0.10 11.35
CA GLN A 3 -16.17 1.39 11.18
C GLN A 3 -15.25 2.51 10.64
N LYS A 4 -13.93 2.52 10.99
CA LYS A 4 -12.95 3.47 10.44
C LYS A 4 -12.43 3.07 9.07
N ILE A 5 -12.45 1.80 8.71
CA ILE A 5 -12.08 1.32 7.37
C ILE A 5 -13.08 1.84 6.33
N PHE A 6 -14.38 1.79 6.61
CA PHE A 6 -15.41 2.33 5.73
C PHE A 6 -15.40 3.86 5.63
N ASN A 7 -14.99 4.57 6.69
CA ASN A 7 -14.85 6.03 6.66
C ASN A 7 -13.70 6.52 5.76
N LEU A 8 -12.80 5.64 5.34
CA LEU A 8 -11.67 5.97 4.46
C LEU A 8 -11.92 5.57 3.00
N ALA A 9 -12.94 4.75 2.74
CA ALA A 9 -13.18 4.18 1.42
C ALA A 9 -13.47 5.18 0.30
N PRO A 10 -14.16 6.32 0.50
CA PRO A 10 -14.40 7.28 -0.58
C PRO A 10 -13.35 8.35 -0.74
N TYR A 11 -12.35 8.46 0.14
CA TYR A 11 -11.54 9.67 0.15
C TYR A 11 -10.05 9.38 0.18
N TYR A 12 -9.38 9.85 -0.85
CA TYR A 12 -7.96 10.13 -0.79
C TYR A 12 -7.70 10.97 0.46
N SER A 13 -7.04 10.34 1.44
CA SER A 13 -6.51 11.01 2.62
C SER A 13 -7.49 11.85 3.44
N THR A 14 -8.30 11.23 4.20
CA THR A 14 -8.78 11.90 5.41
C THR A 14 -7.89 11.56 6.59
N CYS A 15 -6.71 12.13 6.57
CA CYS A 15 -6.00 12.47 7.78
C CYS A 15 -5.92 13.98 7.82
N GLY A 16 -6.99 14.65 8.13
CA GLY A 16 -7.04 16.07 8.36
C GLY A 16 -7.95 16.34 9.53
N ASN A 17 -7.39 16.99 10.55
CA ASN A 17 -8.00 17.43 11.77
C ASN A 17 -9.51 17.70 11.67
N THR A 18 -10.33 16.78 12.07
CA THR A 18 -11.64 17.10 12.67
C THR A 18 -12.07 15.88 13.50
N ILE A 19 -11.82 15.96 14.78
CA ILE A 19 -12.53 15.17 15.79
C ILE A 19 -13.96 15.70 15.76
N CYS A 20 -14.89 14.95 15.22
CA CYS A 20 -16.28 15.12 15.59
C CYS A 20 -16.45 14.41 16.94
N PRO A 21 -16.72 15.14 18.03
CA PRO A 21 -17.06 14.50 19.29
C PRO A 21 -18.42 13.81 19.10
N VAL A 22 -18.41 12.49 19.05
CA VAL A 22 -19.62 11.73 19.28
C VAL A 22 -19.85 11.72 20.78
N TYR A 23 -20.68 12.62 21.27
CA TYR A 23 -21.26 12.50 22.60
C TYR A 23 -22.24 11.33 22.56
N GLY A 24 -21.85 10.21 23.09
CA GLY A 24 -22.68 9.06 23.38
C GLY A 24 -22.46 8.70 24.84
N GLU A 25 -23.56 8.78 25.59
CA GLU A 25 -23.59 8.46 27.02
C GLU A 25 -23.06 7.07 27.30
N THR A 26 -22.38 6.97 28.40
CA THR A 26 -21.83 5.80 29.07
C THR A 26 -22.76 4.61 29.08
N THR A 27 -22.45 3.58 28.28
CA THR A 27 -22.73 2.19 28.63
C THR A 27 -21.50 1.36 28.37
N THR A 28 -21.03 0.76 29.42
CA THR A 28 -19.88 -0.15 29.48
C THR A 28 -20.14 -1.41 28.69
N ASN A 29 -19.75 -1.43 27.42
CA ASN A 29 -19.50 -2.67 26.68
C ASN A 29 -18.40 -2.42 25.63
N PRO A 30 -17.34 -3.22 25.63
CA PRO A 30 -16.24 -3.07 24.69
C PRO A 30 -16.72 -3.44 23.28
N ILE A 31 -16.52 -2.52 22.31
CA ILE A 31 -16.74 -2.78 20.88
C ILE A 31 -15.59 -3.66 20.39
N TYR A 32 -15.86 -4.91 20.10
CA TYR A 32 -14.87 -5.89 19.65
C TYR A 32 -14.64 -5.81 18.15
N GLY A 33 -13.38 -5.75 17.77
CA GLY A 33 -12.91 -5.86 16.41
C GLY A 33 -13.00 -7.28 15.82
N VAL A 34 -12.55 -7.47 14.62
CA VAL A 34 -12.43 -8.78 13.96
C VAL A 34 -11.46 -9.64 14.75
N THR A 35 -11.89 -10.78 15.29
CA THR A 35 -11.05 -11.70 16.04
C THR A 35 -10.75 -12.94 15.20
N GLY A 36 -9.48 -13.31 15.10
CA GLY A 36 -9.08 -14.63 14.64
C GLY A 36 -9.55 -15.70 15.67
N TYR A 37 -9.98 -16.86 15.17
CA TYR A 37 -10.38 -18.00 16.00
C TYR A 37 -9.14 -18.58 16.70
N SER A 38 -9.14 -18.68 18.03
CA SER A 38 -8.11 -19.40 18.77
C SER A 38 -8.63 -20.79 19.11
N ASP A 39 -8.01 -21.85 18.56
CA ASP A 39 -8.13 -23.18 19.12
C ASP A 39 -7.41 -23.19 20.48
N LYS A 40 -8.13 -23.54 21.53
CA LYS A 40 -7.61 -23.58 22.91
C LYS A 40 -6.49 -24.62 23.16
N ARG A 41 -6.06 -25.36 22.13
CA ARG A 41 -5.06 -26.44 22.27
C ARG A 41 -3.67 -26.11 21.74
N THR A 42 -3.50 -25.01 21.04
CA THR A 42 -2.17 -24.53 20.60
C THR A 42 -2.08 -23.03 20.79
N HIS A 43 -1.02 -22.55 21.44
CA HIS A 43 -0.77 -21.12 21.68
C HIS A 43 -0.39 -20.33 20.41
N GLN A 44 -0.61 -20.88 19.23
CA GLN A 44 -0.37 -20.20 17.96
C GLN A 44 -1.69 -19.77 17.34
N ARG A 45 -1.91 -18.45 17.23
CA ARG A 45 -2.99 -17.87 16.44
C ARG A 45 -2.58 -17.91 14.98
N PRO A 46 -3.41 -18.42 14.04
CA PRO A 46 -3.11 -18.30 12.63
C PRO A 46 -3.23 -16.83 12.20
N TYR A 47 -2.23 -16.32 11.50
CA TYR A 47 -2.25 -15.01 10.87
C TYR A 47 -2.59 -15.19 9.39
N TYR A 48 -3.58 -14.44 8.89
CA TYR A 48 -4.01 -14.49 7.51
C TYR A 48 -4.02 -13.08 6.91
N TYR A 49 -3.66 -12.98 5.64
CA TYR A 49 -3.83 -11.77 4.85
C TYR A 49 -4.99 -11.91 3.90
N VAL A 50 -5.84 -10.89 3.83
CA VAL A 50 -6.90 -10.81 2.82
C VAL A 50 -6.37 -9.93 1.69
N THR A 51 -6.04 -10.54 0.57
CA THR A 51 -5.58 -9.84 -0.64
C THR A 51 -6.76 -9.71 -1.59
N GLY A 52 -7.68 -8.83 -1.29
CA GLY A 52 -8.88 -8.64 -2.13
C GLY A 52 -9.01 -7.25 -2.70
N SER A 53 -8.29 -6.30 -2.17
CA SER A 53 -8.72 -4.94 -2.35
C SER A 53 -7.93 -4.09 -3.33
N LEU A 54 -6.70 -4.41 -3.63
CA LEU A 54 -5.87 -3.55 -4.45
C LEU A 54 -5.30 -4.20 -5.69
N LEU A 55 -5.38 -5.51 -5.78
CA LEU A 55 -4.82 -6.28 -6.87
C LEU A 55 -5.92 -6.83 -7.80
N GLY A 56 -7.06 -6.18 -7.82
CA GLY A 56 -8.21 -6.64 -8.58
C GLY A 56 -8.21 -6.14 -10.00
N GLY A 57 -7.71 -6.88 -10.90
CA GLY A 57 -7.99 -6.71 -12.31
C GLY A 57 -7.92 -8.06 -12.99
N SER A 58 -9.05 -8.66 -13.30
CA SER A 58 -9.12 -9.83 -14.17
C SER A 58 -9.76 -9.42 -15.48
N ILE A 59 -9.20 -9.81 -16.60
CA ILE A 59 -9.77 -9.55 -17.93
C ILE A 59 -9.97 -10.86 -18.66
N PHE A 60 -11.18 -11.12 -19.13
CA PHE A 60 -11.55 -12.28 -19.90
C PHE A 60 -11.17 -12.23 -21.38
N SER A 61 -11.02 -11.05 -21.97
CA SER A 61 -10.86 -10.91 -23.41
C SER A 61 -9.71 -9.98 -23.78
N CYS A 62 -8.49 -10.47 -23.83
CA CYS A 62 -7.34 -9.66 -24.24
C CYS A 62 -6.47 -10.26 -25.37
N SER A 63 -6.93 -11.26 -26.13
CA SER A 63 -6.09 -11.88 -27.18
C SER A 63 -5.85 -11.01 -28.43
N HIS A 64 -6.58 -9.92 -28.62
CA HIS A 64 -6.49 -9.08 -29.83
C HIS A 64 -6.05 -7.62 -29.62
N TYR A 65 -5.90 -7.17 -28.39
CA TYR A 65 -5.66 -5.74 -28.08
C TYR A 65 -4.26 -5.38 -27.59
N ALA A 66 -3.39 -6.35 -27.38
CA ALA A 66 -2.06 -6.12 -26.79
C ALA A 66 -1.12 -5.22 -27.61
N VAL A 67 -1.41 -4.95 -28.87
CA VAL A 67 -0.52 -4.21 -29.79
C VAL A 67 -0.80 -2.70 -29.83
N PHE A 68 -1.96 -2.22 -29.38
CA PHE A 68 -2.38 -0.82 -29.56
C PHE A 68 -2.14 0.08 -28.32
N PHE A 69 -1.61 -0.40 -27.21
CA PHE A 69 -1.82 0.15 -25.87
C PHE A 69 -0.66 0.90 -25.22
N SER A 70 0.33 1.37 -25.97
CA SER A 70 1.52 1.93 -25.34
C SER A 70 1.40 3.35 -24.74
N THR A 71 0.29 4.06 -24.93
CA THR A 71 0.20 5.48 -24.51
C THR A 71 -1.07 5.88 -23.73
N THR A 72 -2.01 4.98 -23.48
CA THR A 72 -3.34 5.33 -22.92
C THR A 72 -3.69 4.66 -21.59
N TRP A 73 -2.77 3.94 -20.95
CA TRP A 73 -3.06 3.13 -19.77
C TRP A 73 -3.08 3.92 -18.45
N SER A 74 -2.35 5.03 -18.34
CA SER A 74 -2.24 5.79 -17.10
C SER A 74 -3.48 6.64 -16.77
N SER A 75 -4.39 6.78 -17.71
CA SER A 75 -5.65 7.49 -17.51
C SER A 75 -6.65 7.07 -18.57
N GLY A 76 -7.87 6.74 -18.15
CA GLY A 76 -8.94 6.38 -19.08
C GLY A 76 -9.54 5.01 -18.76
N PRO A 77 -10.57 4.61 -19.52
CA PRO A 77 -11.40 3.43 -19.20
C PRO A 77 -10.65 2.10 -19.23
N LEU A 78 -9.57 2.02 -20.01
CA LEU A 78 -8.77 0.80 -20.14
C LEU A 78 -7.78 0.59 -18.98
N SER A 79 -7.57 1.61 -18.14
CA SER A 79 -6.79 1.46 -16.91
C SER A 79 -7.58 0.82 -15.77
N ILE A 80 -8.89 0.69 -15.90
CA ILE A 80 -9.78 0.19 -14.86
C ILE A 80 -9.70 -1.33 -14.78
N GLY A 81 -9.36 -1.87 -13.60
CA GLY A 81 -9.52 -3.27 -13.26
C GLY A 81 -10.74 -3.53 -12.38
N VAL A 82 -11.14 -4.79 -12.22
CA VAL A 82 -12.24 -5.16 -11.32
C VAL A 82 -11.94 -4.67 -9.90
N PRO A 83 -12.80 -3.83 -9.28
CA PRO A 83 -12.56 -3.35 -7.92
C PRO A 83 -12.61 -4.51 -6.92
N GLY A 84 -11.50 -4.75 -6.20
CA GLY A 84 -11.41 -5.90 -5.29
C GLY A 84 -11.62 -5.57 -3.81
N GLU A 85 -11.57 -4.30 -3.43
CA GLU A 85 -11.54 -3.89 -2.02
C GLU A 85 -12.82 -4.29 -1.27
N LEU A 86 -13.99 -3.99 -1.82
CA LEU A 86 -15.26 -4.35 -1.20
C LEU A 86 -15.42 -5.87 -1.04
N ARG A 87 -15.00 -6.66 -2.04
CA ARG A 87 -15.01 -8.12 -1.96
C ARG A 87 -14.06 -8.62 -0.86
N GLY A 88 -12.88 -7.99 -0.72
CA GLY A 88 -11.92 -8.28 0.34
C GLY A 88 -12.46 -7.98 1.73
N MET A 89 -13.05 -6.80 1.93
CA MET A 89 -13.69 -6.40 3.19
C MET A 89 -14.84 -7.33 3.55
N TRP A 90 -15.67 -7.69 2.59
CA TRP A 90 -16.79 -8.61 2.78
C TRP A 90 -16.32 -10.03 3.11
N ALA A 91 -15.29 -10.54 2.44
CA ALA A 91 -14.69 -11.84 2.75
C ALA A 91 -14.11 -11.87 4.16
N ALA A 92 -13.41 -10.81 4.58
CA ALA A 92 -12.91 -10.65 5.93
C ALA A 92 -14.03 -10.58 6.96
N HIS A 93 -15.10 -9.82 6.68
CA HIS A 93 -16.27 -9.74 7.55
C HIS A 93 -16.98 -11.09 7.70
N LYS A 94 -17.22 -11.81 6.60
CA LYS A 94 -17.83 -13.16 6.67
C LYS A 94 -17.03 -14.13 7.53
N ARG A 95 -15.70 -14.01 7.57
CA ARG A 95 -14.80 -14.92 8.28
C ARG A 95 -14.57 -14.53 9.75
N TRP A 96 -14.43 -13.24 10.03
CA TRP A 96 -14.01 -12.75 11.36
C TRP A 96 -14.92 -11.64 11.94
N GLY A 97 -15.86 -11.12 11.17
CA GLY A 97 -16.75 -10.05 11.60
C GLY A 97 -17.66 -10.49 12.75
N LYS A 98 -17.87 -9.56 13.70
CA LYS A 98 -18.76 -9.77 14.86
C LYS A 98 -19.93 -8.77 14.87
N LEU A 99 -19.69 -7.55 14.39
CA LEU A 99 -20.73 -6.54 14.30
C LEU A 99 -21.57 -6.76 13.03
N PRO A 100 -22.86 -6.40 13.03
CA PRO A 100 -23.67 -6.39 11.82
C PRO A 100 -23.00 -5.55 10.72
N TRP A 101 -23.02 -6.02 9.49
CA TRP A 101 -22.39 -5.36 8.35
C TRP A 101 -22.91 -3.93 8.15
N GLU A 102 -24.23 -3.75 8.25
CA GLU A 102 -24.88 -2.45 8.15
C GLU A 102 -24.29 -1.44 9.15
N THR A 103 -24.07 -1.86 10.41
CA THR A 103 -23.45 -1.02 11.45
C THR A 103 -22.06 -0.55 11.04
N LEU A 104 -21.31 -1.37 10.28
CA LEU A 104 -19.96 -1.03 9.82
C LEU A 104 -19.98 -0.05 8.65
N VAL A 105 -21.01 -0.10 7.80
CA VAL A 105 -21.18 0.80 6.65
C VAL A 105 -21.80 2.13 7.05
N ALA A 106 -22.65 2.16 8.08
CA ALA A 106 -23.43 3.33 8.51
C ALA A 106 -22.60 4.63 8.62
N PRO A 107 -21.40 4.67 9.22
CA PRO A 107 -20.64 5.93 9.31
C PRO A 107 -20.17 6.47 7.96
N SER A 108 -19.90 5.61 6.97
CA SER A 108 -19.57 6.06 5.61
C SER A 108 -20.81 6.66 4.94
N LEU A 109 -21.95 6.07 5.17
CA LEU A 109 -23.25 6.58 4.70
C LEU A 109 -23.57 7.94 5.34
N ASP A 110 -23.32 8.10 6.63
CA ASP A 110 -23.50 9.38 7.34
C ASP A 110 -22.62 10.47 6.79
N LEU A 111 -21.32 10.19 6.56
CA LEU A 111 -20.40 11.12 5.91
C LEU A 111 -20.85 11.47 4.49
N CYS A 112 -21.35 10.51 3.75
CA CYS A 112 -21.90 10.73 2.42
C CYS A 112 -23.11 11.66 2.44
N ARG A 113 -24.04 11.46 3.35
CA ARG A 113 -25.29 12.25 3.47
C ARG A 113 -25.07 13.65 4.05
N ASN A 114 -24.20 13.76 5.05
CA ASN A 114 -23.95 15.01 5.76
C ASN A 114 -22.81 15.84 5.18
N GLY A 115 -21.94 15.22 4.37
CA GLY A 115 -20.73 15.83 3.86
C GLY A 115 -19.58 15.80 4.89
N PHE A 116 -18.43 16.31 4.46
CA PHE A 116 -17.22 16.39 5.28
C PHE A 116 -16.40 17.62 4.87
N ALA A 117 -15.51 18.07 5.75
CA ALA A 117 -14.66 19.21 5.47
C ALA A 117 -13.52 18.82 4.50
N MET A 118 -13.31 19.62 3.44
CA MET A 118 -12.17 19.49 2.54
C MET A 118 -10.87 19.55 3.32
N SER A 119 -10.06 18.50 3.27
CA SER A 119 -8.75 18.51 3.90
C SER A 119 -7.71 19.26 3.04
N LYS A 120 -6.62 19.74 3.68
CA LYS A 120 -5.49 20.34 2.97
C LYS A 120 -4.88 19.37 1.95
N VAL A 121 -4.75 18.11 2.32
CA VAL A 121 -4.13 17.08 1.48
C VAL A 121 -5.00 16.75 0.27
N MET A 122 -6.33 16.68 0.46
CA MET A 122 -7.27 16.51 -0.65
C MET A 122 -7.19 17.70 -1.61
N TYR A 123 -7.16 18.93 -1.09
CA TYR A 123 -6.99 20.12 -1.89
C TYR A 123 -5.71 20.07 -2.72
N ASP A 124 -4.57 19.75 -2.10
CA ASP A 124 -3.27 19.65 -2.79
C ASP A 124 -3.28 18.53 -3.87
N GLY A 125 -3.96 17.42 -3.59
CA GLY A 125 -4.16 16.35 -4.57
C GLY A 125 -4.97 16.80 -5.78
N LEU A 126 -6.05 17.53 -5.57
CA LEU A 126 -6.88 18.09 -6.63
C LEU A 126 -6.13 19.13 -7.47
N GLU A 127 -5.34 20.01 -6.84
CA GLU A 127 -4.47 20.97 -7.55
C GLU A 127 -3.41 20.26 -8.41
N SER A 128 -2.93 19.09 -7.97
CA SER A 128 -1.97 18.26 -8.71
C SER A 128 -2.62 17.46 -9.84
N ALA A 129 -3.95 17.32 -9.85
CA ALA A 129 -4.72 16.58 -10.82
C ALA A 129 -5.84 17.45 -11.44
N PRO A 130 -5.49 18.54 -12.14
CA PRO A 130 -6.45 19.53 -12.62
C PRO A 130 -7.45 18.97 -13.65
N TYR A 131 -7.19 17.79 -14.23
CA TYR A 131 -8.11 17.11 -15.14
C TYR A 131 -9.41 16.65 -14.45
N ILE A 132 -9.41 16.47 -13.12
CA ILE A 132 -10.60 16.10 -12.32
C ILE A 132 -11.76 17.10 -12.53
N LYS A 133 -11.47 18.37 -12.77
CA LYS A 133 -12.49 19.39 -13.11
C LYS A 133 -13.25 19.11 -14.43
N ASN A 134 -12.76 18.19 -15.26
CA ASN A 134 -13.40 17.80 -16.51
C ASN A 134 -14.46 16.73 -16.29
N ASP A 135 -14.39 15.99 -15.18
CA ASP A 135 -15.42 15.03 -14.77
C ASP A 135 -16.62 15.79 -14.18
N PRO A 136 -17.86 15.61 -14.70
CA PRO A 136 -19.01 16.38 -14.25
C PRO A 136 -19.36 16.16 -12.77
N HIS A 137 -19.18 14.95 -12.25
CA HIS A 137 -19.54 14.60 -10.88
C HIS A 137 -18.48 15.09 -9.89
N LEU A 138 -17.20 14.84 -10.18
CA LEU A 138 -16.09 15.30 -9.35
C LEU A 138 -15.97 16.84 -9.38
N ARG A 139 -16.23 17.46 -10.53
CA ARG A 139 -16.33 18.91 -10.65
C ARG A 139 -17.44 19.48 -9.76
N LYS A 140 -18.65 18.89 -9.79
CA LYS A 140 -19.76 19.33 -8.95
C LYS A 140 -19.40 19.25 -7.46
N MET A 141 -18.66 18.23 -7.06
CA MET A 141 -18.28 17.99 -5.66
C MET A 141 -17.12 18.88 -5.20
N TYR A 142 -16.10 19.06 -6.02
CA TYR A 142 -14.81 19.61 -5.58
C TYR A 142 -14.48 20.99 -6.15
N PHE A 143 -15.19 21.46 -7.22
CA PHE A 143 -14.81 22.66 -7.94
C PHE A 143 -15.87 23.76 -7.79
N ASN A 144 -15.44 24.94 -7.33
CA ASN A 144 -16.26 26.14 -7.28
C ASN A 144 -16.27 26.80 -8.65
N THR A 145 -17.31 26.58 -9.44
CA THR A 145 -17.45 27.11 -10.80
C THR A 145 -17.48 28.64 -10.83
N ALA A 146 -18.07 29.29 -9.82
CA ALA A 146 -18.15 30.74 -9.76
C ALA A 146 -16.78 31.40 -9.52
N LYS A 147 -15.87 30.72 -8.82
CA LYS A 147 -14.51 31.20 -8.54
C LYS A 147 -13.45 30.59 -9.46
N GLY A 148 -13.80 29.65 -10.32
CA GLY A 148 -12.87 28.98 -11.23
C GLY A 148 -11.77 28.16 -10.54
N GLN A 149 -11.99 27.66 -9.31
CA GLN A 149 -10.97 26.96 -8.51
C GLN A 149 -11.58 25.83 -7.68
N PHE A 150 -10.77 24.91 -7.20
CA PHE A 150 -11.21 23.90 -6.24
C PHE A 150 -11.63 24.53 -4.92
N HIS A 151 -12.55 23.86 -4.21
CA HIS A 151 -12.97 24.26 -2.87
C HIS A 151 -11.75 24.28 -1.93
N LYS A 152 -11.63 25.33 -1.09
CA LYS A 152 -10.52 25.46 -0.15
C LYS A 152 -10.66 24.53 1.03
N PRO A 153 -9.54 24.15 1.70
CA PRO A 153 -9.57 23.39 2.95
C PRO A 153 -10.56 23.99 3.96
N GLY A 154 -11.30 23.13 4.65
CA GLY A 154 -12.38 23.50 5.57
C GLY A 154 -13.76 23.72 4.93
N THR A 155 -13.86 23.82 3.60
CA THR A 155 -15.16 23.88 2.92
C THR A 155 -15.86 22.53 3.06
N MET A 156 -17.13 22.55 3.47
CA MET A 156 -17.95 21.33 3.47
C MET A 156 -18.23 20.90 2.03
N VAL A 157 -17.83 19.68 1.70
CA VAL A 157 -18.08 19.04 0.42
C VAL A 157 -18.98 17.83 0.65
N LYS A 158 -19.89 17.58 -0.30
CA LYS A 158 -20.86 16.50 -0.20
C LYS A 158 -20.76 15.59 -1.42
N PRO A 159 -20.59 14.28 -1.23
CA PRO A 159 -20.66 13.30 -2.31
C PRO A 159 -22.00 13.35 -3.08
N SER A 160 -22.01 12.68 -4.23
CA SER A 160 -23.22 12.56 -5.02
C SER A 160 -24.25 11.71 -4.29
N GLU A 161 -25.53 11.97 -4.54
CA GLU A 161 -26.61 11.12 -4.03
C GLU A 161 -26.47 9.67 -4.55
N ALA A 162 -25.99 9.49 -5.77
CA ALA A 162 -25.69 8.19 -6.34
C ALA A 162 -24.71 7.38 -5.47
N LEU A 163 -23.63 8.00 -4.97
CA LEU A 163 -22.70 7.34 -4.06
C LEU A 163 -23.35 6.98 -2.73
N CYS A 164 -24.20 7.86 -2.19
CA CYS A 164 -24.90 7.58 -0.95
C CYS A 164 -25.88 6.41 -1.10
N ASN A 165 -26.57 6.31 -2.25
CA ASN A 165 -27.43 5.17 -2.58
C ASN A 165 -26.63 3.88 -2.75
N THR A 166 -25.43 3.95 -3.32
CA THR A 166 -24.51 2.83 -3.39
C THR A 166 -24.11 2.33 -2.00
N TYR A 167 -23.74 3.22 -1.07
CA TYR A 167 -23.47 2.83 0.32
C TYR A 167 -24.68 2.23 1.02
N GLN A 168 -25.88 2.78 0.79
CA GLN A 168 -27.11 2.23 1.35
C GLN A 168 -27.32 0.78 0.88
N ARG A 169 -27.19 0.53 -0.44
CA ARG A 169 -27.35 -0.82 -1.02
C ARG A 169 -26.29 -1.78 -0.52
N ILE A 170 -25.03 -1.33 -0.40
CA ILE A 170 -23.94 -2.14 0.19
C ILE A 170 -24.27 -2.49 1.65
N ALA A 171 -24.82 -1.55 2.43
CA ALA A 171 -25.22 -1.80 3.82
C ALA A 171 -26.32 -2.87 3.91
N GLU A 172 -27.34 -2.76 3.07
CA GLU A 172 -28.51 -3.63 3.07
C GLU A 172 -28.25 -5.02 2.49
N ASN A 173 -27.51 -5.10 1.35
CA ASN A 173 -27.36 -6.31 0.56
C ASN A 173 -25.99 -7.01 0.77
N GLY A 174 -25.06 -6.35 1.47
CA GLY A 174 -23.69 -6.86 1.65
C GLY A 174 -22.73 -6.51 0.51
N GLY A 175 -21.45 -6.87 0.70
CA GLY A 175 -20.41 -6.53 -0.26
C GLY A 175 -20.46 -7.30 -1.57
N ASP A 176 -21.23 -8.36 -1.67
CA ASP A 176 -21.37 -9.13 -2.90
C ASP A 176 -22.29 -8.44 -3.93
N ASP A 177 -23.13 -7.48 -3.53
CA ASP A 177 -24.11 -6.80 -4.40
C ASP A 177 -23.43 -6.07 -5.58
N LEU A 178 -22.23 -5.55 -5.41
CA LEU A 178 -21.43 -4.92 -6.47
C LEU A 178 -20.97 -5.90 -7.55
N TYR A 179 -20.93 -7.20 -7.27
CA TYR A 179 -20.33 -8.20 -8.15
C TYR A 179 -21.37 -9.11 -8.83
N ASN A 180 -22.45 -9.42 -8.14
CA ASN A 180 -23.47 -10.36 -8.62
C ASN A 180 -24.91 -9.99 -8.23
N GLY A 181 -25.10 -8.82 -7.60
CA GLY A 181 -26.41 -8.33 -7.19
C GLY A 181 -26.95 -7.22 -8.08
N THR A 182 -27.91 -6.48 -7.53
CA THR A 182 -28.57 -5.40 -8.27
C THR A 182 -27.64 -4.21 -8.53
N LEU A 183 -26.69 -3.92 -7.63
CA LEU A 183 -25.69 -2.88 -7.81
C LEU A 183 -24.72 -3.19 -8.98
N ALA A 184 -24.47 -4.48 -9.26
CA ALA A 184 -23.64 -4.88 -10.38
C ALA A 184 -24.17 -4.36 -11.73
N ALA A 185 -25.48 -4.37 -11.93
CA ALA A 185 -26.10 -3.89 -13.18
C ALA A 185 -25.85 -2.39 -13.41
N ASP A 186 -26.03 -1.57 -12.37
CA ASP A 186 -25.78 -0.13 -12.44
C ASP A 186 -24.28 0.18 -12.63
N PHE A 187 -23.44 -0.62 -11.99
CA PHE A 187 -21.98 -0.48 -12.13
C PHE A 187 -21.50 -0.85 -13.52
N LEU A 188 -22.04 -1.90 -14.13
CA LEU A 188 -21.73 -2.30 -15.50
C LEU A 188 -22.17 -1.25 -16.52
N ASP A 189 -23.35 -0.66 -16.34
CA ASP A 189 -23.82 0.44 -17.19
C ASP A 189 -22.87 1.68 -17.09
N ASP A 190 -22.34 1.96 -15.90
CA ASP A 190 -21.31 2.99 -15.72
C ASP A 190 -20.01 2.65 -16.45
N LEU A 191 -19.55 1.39 -16.35
CA LEU A 191 -18.35 0.90 -17.01
C LEU A 191 -18.47 0.95 -18.54
N GLU A 192 -19.61 0.53 -19.07
CA GLU A 192 -19.90 0.59 -20.51
C GLU A 192 -19.91 2.03 -21.04
N ARG A 193 -20.53 2.96 -20.32
CA ARG A 193 -20.59 4.39 -20.68
C ARG A 193 -19.22 5.05 -20.77
N VAL A 194 -18.30 4.66 -19.93
CA VAL A 194 -16.93 5.18 -19.99
C VAL A 194 -16.04 4.43 -20.97
N GLY A 195 -16.51 3.33 -21.56
CA GLY A 195 -15.77 2.51 -22.52
C GLY A 195 -14.79 1.52 -21.88
N SER A 196 -15.08 1.06 -20.65
CA SER A 196 -14.33 -0.01 -20.00
C SER A 196 -14.57 -1.35 -20.67
N ILE A 197 -13.61 -2.26 -20.55
CA ILE A 197 -13.70 -3.62 -21.12
C ILE A 197 -14.19 -4.64 -20.07
N ILE A 198 -14.45 -4.23 -18.85
CA ILE A 198 -14.94 -5.12 -17.78
C ILE A 198 -16.37 -5.56 -18.09
N THR A 199 -16.62 -6.84 -17.95
CA THR A 199 -17.91 -7.50 -18.24
C THR A 199 -18.59 -7.97 -16.93
N ALA A 200 -19.86 -8.37 -17.04
CA ALA A 200 -20.59 -8.99 -15.93
C ALA A 200 -19.91 -10.29 -15.48
N GLU A 201 -19.27 -11.00 -16.39
CA GLU A 201 -18.55 -12.24 -16.08
C GLU A 201 -17.30 -11.95 -15.23
N ASP A 202 -16.56 -10.89 -15.57
CA ASP A 202 -15.38 -10.47 -14.79
C ASP A 202 -15.76 -10.13 -13.35
N LEU A 203 -16.89 -9.42 -13.14
CA LEU A 203 -17.38 -9.10 -11.81
C LEU A 203 -17.78 -10.37 -11.04
N ARG A 204 -18.54 -11.28 -11.66
CA ARG A 204 -19.02 -12.51 -11.01
C ARG A 204 -17.89 -13.45 -10.61
N GLN A 205 -16.89 -13.60 -11.47
CA GLN A 205 -15.77 -14.51 -11.26
C GLN A 205 -14.67 -13.94 -10.35
N TYR A 206 -14.70 -12.63 -10.10
CA TYR A 206 -13.71 -12.05 -9.22
C TYR A 206 -13.87 -12.56 -7.78
N GLU A 207 -12.78 -13.06 -7.20
CA GLU A 207 -12.72 -13.52 -5.82
C GLU A 207 -11.58 -12.85 -5.05
N ALA A 208 -11.86 -12.51 -3.78
CA ALA A 208 -10.83 -12.10 -2.84
C ALA A 208 -10.06 -13.33 -2.36
N LYS A 209 -8.73 -13.32 -2.52
CA LYS A 209 -7.88 -14.41 -2.03
C LYS A 209 -7.48 -14.18 -0.58
N ILE A 210 -7.63 -15.22 0.22
CA ILE A 210 -7.11 -15.29 1.58
C ILE A 210 -5.94 -16.27 1.55
N THR A 211 -4.74 -15.77 1.79
CA THR A 211 -3.49 -16.54 1.67
C THR A 211 -2.72 -16.50 2.99
N GLU A 212 -1.86 -17.53 3.20
CA GLU A 212 -0.88 -17.50 4.28
C GLU A 212 0.15 -16.38 4.02
N PRO A 213 0.58 -15.67 5.06
CA PRO A 213 1.64 -14.68 4.94
C PRO A 213 3.00 -15.32 4.78
N ILE A 214 3.95 -14.56 4.23
CA ILE A 214 5.36 -14.83 4.42
C ILE A 214 5.68 -14.57 5.89
N ALA A 215 6.19 -15.56 6.60
CA ALA A 215 6.55 -15.48 8.02
C ALA A 215 8.06 -15.70 8.17
N VAL A 216 8.78 -14.75 8.75
CA VAL A 216 10.23 -14.84 8.95
C VAL A 216 10.58 -14.56 10.41
N PRO A 217 11.27 -15.50 11.08
CA PRO A 217 11.75 -15.27 12.43
C PRO A 217 12.87 -14.20 12.43
N LEU A 218 12.80 -13.28 13.39
CA LEU A 218 13.83 -12.29 13.65
C LEU A 218 14.78 -12.79 14.74
N SER A 219 16.02 -12.28 14.74
CA SER A 219 17.07 -12.69 15.67
C SER A 219 16.71 -12.50 17.16
N ASN A 220 15.82 -11.56 17.46
CA ASN A 220 15.32 -11.31 18.82
C ASN A 220 14.16 -12.23 19.22
N GLY A 221 13.76 -13.17 18.36
CA GLY A 221 12.67 -14.14 18.58
C GLY A 221 11.27 -13.60 18.28
N ASP A 222 11.15 -12.40 17.75
CA ASP A 222 9.90 -11.92 17.15
C ASP A 222 9.72 -12.58 15.78
N THR A 223 8.51 -12.50 15.21
CA THR A 223 8.23 -12.98 13.85
C THR A 223 7.70 -11.83 13.00
N PHE A 224 8.30 -11.66 11.83
CA PHE A 224 7.88 -10.69 10.83
C PHE A 224 6.92 -11.35 9.84
N TYR A 225 5.76 -10.74 9.63
CA TYR A 225 4.74 -11.16 8.67
C TYR A 225 4.52 -10.12 7.60
N SER A 226 4.43 -10.55 6.33
CA SER A 226 4.14 -9.70 5.18
C SER A 226 3.43 -10.49 4.08
N PRO A 227 2.63 -9.87 3.19
CA PRO A 227 1.90 -10.62 2.17
C PRO A 227 2.82 -11.21 1.10
N PRO A 228 2.44 -12.38 0.53
CA PRO A 228 3.14 -12.97 -0.61
C PRO A 228 2.87 -12.21 -1.92
N PRO A 229 3.57 -12.53 -3.02
CA PRO A 229 3.24 -12.03 -4.34
C PRO A 229 1.75 -12.26 -4.73
N PRO A 230 1.17 -11.34 -5.49
CA PRO A 230 1.76 -10.23 -6.21
C PRO A 230 2.01 -8.96 -5.38
N SER A 231 1.94 -9.00 -4.05
CA SER A 231 2.42 -7.93 -3.16
C SER A 231 3.95 -7.99 -3.00
N SER A 232 4.56 -6.90 -2.51
CA SER A 232 6.02 -6.78 -2.36
C SER A 232 6.54 -7.18 -0.96
N GLY A 233 5.80 -8.00 -0.21
CA GLY A 233 6.26 -8.49 1.09
C GLY A 233 7.54 -9.31 0.99
N ALA A 234 7.70 -10.13 -0.05
CA ALA A 234 8.93 -10.88 -0.32
C ALA A 234 10.15 -9.96 -0.51
N ILE A 235 9.97 -8.81 -1.18
CA ILE A 235 11.02 -7.82 -1.40
C ILE A 235 11.42 -7.15 -0.08
N LEU A 236 10.45 -6.79 0.74
CA LEU A 236 10.71 -6.23 2.06
C LEU A 236 11.47 -7.20 2.95
N VAL A 237 11.04 -8.47 2.98
CA VAL A 237 11.74 -9.54 3.71
C VAL A 237 13.17 -9.70 3.19
N ASN A 238 13.38 -9.70 1.88
CA ASN A 238 14.70 -9.78 1.26
C ASN A 238 15.64 -8.63 1.73
N ILE A 239 15.15 -7.39 1.74
CA ILE A 239 15.90 -6.23 2.25
C ILE A 239 16.31 -6.47 3.71
N LEU A 240 15.37 -6.85 4.57
CA LEU A 240 15.63 -7.05 6.00
C LEU A 240 16.58 -8.24 6.22
N ASN A 241 16.44 -9.31 5.44
CA ASN A 241 17.31 -10.48 5.50
C ASN A 241 18.77 -10.14 5.13
N ILE A 242 18.98 -9.41 4.02
CA ILE A 242 20.31 -8.95 3.63
C ILE A 242 20.93 -8.10 4.75
N LEU A 243 20.16 -7.17 5.33
CA LEU A 243 20.67 -6.21 6.30
C LEU A 243 20.83 -6.76 7.71
N SER A 244 20.11 -7.82 8.09
CA SER A 244 20.14 -8.39 9.44
C SER A 244 21.55 -8.84 9.87
N GLY A 245 22.35 -9.34 8.94
CA GLY A 245 23.70 -9.82 9.24
C GLY A 245 24.76 -8.74 9.45
N TYR A 246 24.43 -7.45 9.21
CA TYR A 246 25.33 -6.36 9.60
C TYR A 246 25.25 -6.02 11.08
N ASN A 247 24.28 -6.60 11.82
CA ASN A 247 24.07 -6.37 13.24
C ASN A 247 24.00 -4.87 13.61
N PHE A 248 23.22 -4.13 12.85
CA PHE A 248 23.03 -2.70 13.07
C PHE A 248 22.49 -2.41 14.46
N THR A 249 22.97 -1.32 15.05
CA THR A 249 22.55 -0.79 16.35
C THR A 249 22.43 0.74 16.28
N ALA A 250 22.03 1.39 17.36
CA ALA A 250 22.02 2.86 17.43
C ALA A 250 23.40 3.46 17.06
N SER A 251 24.51 2.79 17.39
CA SER A 251 25.85 3.27 17.05
C SER A 251 26.15 3.28 15.55
N SER A 252 25.44 2.49 14.77
CA SER A 252 25.59 2.47 13.30
C SER A 252 25.19 3.77 12.60
N ILE A 253 24.64 4.72 13.33
CA ILE A 253 24.23 6.03 12.82
C ILE A 253 24.72 7.20 13.71
N ASN A 254 25.74 6.99 14.55
CA ASN A 254 26.19 8.03 15.49
C ASN A 254 27.01 9.12 14.79
N THR A 255 27.94 8.76 13.93
CA THR A 255 28.76 9.72 13.20
C THR A 255 28.29 9.87 11.75
N THR A 256 28.79 10.86 11.05
CA THR A 256 28.51 11.04 9.60
C THR A 256 29.06 9.86 8.79
N GLU A 257 30.23 9.37 9.14
CA GLU A 257 30.89 8.23 8.50
C GLU A 257 30.08 6.94 8.70
N ASP A 258 29.60 6.68 9.92
CA ASP A 258 28.73 5.54 10.23
C ASP A 258 27.43 5.61 9.42
N LYS A 259 26.81 6.80 9.33
CA LYS A 259 25.61 7.01 8.52
C LYS A 259 25.85 6.77 7.05
N ILE A 260 26.98 7.27 6.50
CA ILE A 260 27.34 7.05 5.08
C ILE A 260 27.48 5.56 4.79
N LEU A 261 28.21 4.81 5.63
CA LEU A 261 28.39 3.38 5.45
C LEU A 261 27.08 2.62 5.59
N THR A 262 26.31 2.92 6.63
CA THR A 262 25.02 2.28 6.88
C THR A 262 24.03 2.54 5.75
N TYR A 263 23.91 3.78 5.28
CA TYR A 263 23.04 4.11 4.16
C TYR A 263 23.52 3.50 2.84
N HIS A 264 24.83 3.43 2.61
CA HIS A 264 25.38 2.71 1.47
C HIS A 264 24.94 1.25 1.46
N ARG A 265 25.10 0.52 2.57
CA ARG A 265 24.66 -0.88 2.71
C ARG A 265 23.15 -1.05 2.53
N ILE A 266 22.35 -0.12 3.05
CA ILE A 266 20.89 -0.10 2.85
C ILE A 266 20.54 0.09 1.37
N ILE A 267 21.21 1.01 0.66
CA ILE A 267 20.99 1.25 -0.77
C ILE A 267 21.37 0.02 -1.60
N GLU A 268 22.47 -0.62 -1.29
CA GLU A 268 22.90 -1.85 -1.97
C GLU A 268 21.86 -2.98 -1.76
N ALA A 269 21.36 -3.15 -0.54
CA ALA A 269 20.28 -4.11 -0.27
C ALA A 269 19.00 -3.78 -1.05
N PHE A 270 18.66 -2.48 -1.21
CA PHE A 270 17.53 -2.07 -2.05
C PHE A 270 17.73 -2.49 -3.51
N LYS A 271 18.93 -2.31 -4.05
CA LYS A 271 19.25 -2.69 -5.45
C LYS A 271 19.07 -4.19 -5.67
N TYR A 272 19.64 -5.04 -4.82
CA TYR A 272 19.47 -6.49 -4.92
C TYR A 272 18.01 -6.92 -4.79
N ALA A 273 17.27 -6.34 -3.85
CA ALA A 273 15.88 -6.68 -3.64
C ALA A 273 14.98 -6.23 -4.82
N TYR A 274 15.22 -5.04 -5.37
CA TYR A 274 14.46 -4.57 -6.54
C TYR A 274 14.85 -5.29 -7.84
N ALA A 275 16.07 -5.78 -7.96
CA ALA A 275 16.43 -6.71 -9.02
C ALA A 275 15.61 -8.01 -8.91
N THR A 276 15.44 -8.54 -7.70
CA THR A 276 14.55 -9.69 -7.45
C THR A 276 13.10 -9.39 -7.79
N ARG A 277 12.61 -8.16 -7.53
CA ARG A 277 11.23 -7.75 -7.84
C ARG A 277 10.89 -7.93 -9.32
N THR A 278 11.85 -7.78 -10.22
CA THR A 278 11.63 -7.94 -11.66
C THR A 278 11.24 -9.37 -12.06
N LYS A 279 11.47 -10.35 -11.18
CA LYS A 279 11.15 -11.77 -11.37
C LYS A 279 9.82 -12.17 -10.72
N LEU A 280 9.18 -11.26 -9.98
CA LEU A 280 7.92 -11.52 -9.29
C LEU A 280 6.70 -11.13 -10.14
N GLY A 281 5.61 -11.79 -9.87
CA GLY A 281 4.30 -11.56 -10.48
C GLY A 281 3.21 -12.30 -9.70
N ASP A 282 2.05 -12.53 -10.32
CA ASP A 282 0.97 -13.29 -9.71
C ASP A 282 1.36 -14.76 -9.55
N SER A 283 1.32 -15.26 -8.32
CA SER A 283 1.67 -16.65 -7.98
C SER A 283 0.72 -17.71 -8.55
N ASP A 284 -0.44 -17.31 -9.08
CA ASP A 284 -1.31 -18.23 -9.82
C ASP A 284 -0.81 -18.51 -11.24
N PHE A 285 0.07 -17.66 -11.74
CA PHE A 285 0.64 -17.73 -13.10
C PHE A 285 2.11 -18.11 -13.13
N LEU A 286 2.77 -18.04 -11.96
CA LEU A 286 4.21 -18.29 -11.82
C LEU A 286 4.48 -19.14 -10.59
N ASP A 287 5.31 -20.14 -10.71
CA ASP A 287 5.87 -20.82 -9.54
C ASP A 287 6.98 -19.97 -8.95
N LEU A 288 6.66 -19.30 -7.84
CA LEU A 288 7.58 -18.44 -7.10
C LEU A 288 8.09 -19.09 -5.81
N SER A 289 7.76 -20.36 -5.58
CA SER A 289 8.01 -21.05 -4.31
C SER A 289 9.50 -21.09 -3.97
N GLU A 290 10.35 -21.44 -4.94
CA GLU A 290 11.79 -21.47 -4.75
C GLU A 290 12.39 -20.07 -4.53
N LEU A 291 11.99 -19.10 -5.34
CA LEU A 291 12.46 -17.73 -5.23
C LEU A 291 12.11 -17.13 -3.86
N ILE A 292 10.87 -17.29 -3.40
CA ILE A 292 10.42 -16.79 -2.10
C ILE A 292 11.18 -17.49 -0.99
N ARG A 293 11.32 -18.82 -1.04
CA ARG A 293 12.10 -19.57 -0.05
C ARG A 293 13.53 -19.06 0.02
N ASN A 294 14.20 -18.88 -1.11
CA ASN A 294 15.59 -18.43 -1.15
C ASN A 294 15.77 -17.05 -0.51
N VAL A 295 14.97 -16.02 -0.93
CA VAL A 295 15.13 -14.66 -0.40
C VAL A 295 14.75 -14.51 1.09
N THR A 296 14.12 -15.52 1.68
CA THR A 296 13.78 -15.54 3.11
C THR A 296 14.78 -16.28 3.99
N THR A 297 15.80 -16.97 3.39
CA THR A 297 16.80 -17.73 4.15
C THR A 297 17.97 -16.85 4.59
N PRO A 298 18.54 -17.04 5.80
CA PRO A 298 19.73 -16.33 6.26
C PRO A 298 20.94 -16.53 5.36
N GLU A 299 21.07 -17.70 4.73
CA GLU A 299 22.13 -18.08 3.80
C GLU A 299 22.15 -17.15 2.59
N TYR A 300 20.98 -16.94 1.96
CA TYR A 300 20.84 -16.00 0.84
C TYR A 300 21.23 -14.57 1.25
N GLY A 301 20.76 -14.11 2.41
CA GLY A 301 21.15 -12.80 2.93
C GLY A 301 22.66 -12.68 3.11
N THR A 302 23.32 -13.75 3.56
CA THR A 302 24.79 -13.80 3.71
C THR A 302 25.50 -13.78 2.35
N GLU A 303 25.03 -14.55 1.39
CA GLU A 303 25.58 -14.57 0.04
C GLU A 303 25.52 -13.18 -0.61
N VAL A 304 24.40 -12.49 -0.50
CA VAL A 304 24.25 -11.14 -1.04
C VAL A 304 25.17 -10.15 -0.32
N ARG A 305 25.29 -10.22 1.02
CA ARG A 305 26.22 -9.35 1.77
C ARG A 305 27.66 -9.48 1.32
N LEU A 306 28.10 -10.70 1.00
CA LEU A 306 29.48 -10.95 0.50
C LEU A 306 29.75 -10.29 -0.88
N ARG A 307 28.69 -9.97 -1.62
CA ARG A 307 28.80 -9.26 -2.92
C ARG A 307 28.80 -7.74 -2.76
N ILE A 308 28.33 -7.22 -1.62
CA ILE A 308 28.28 -5.77 -1.35
C ILE A 308 29.69 -5.28 -1.03
N ASN A 309 30.17 -4.31 -1.80
CA ASN A 309 31.45 -3.67 -1.58
C ASN A 309 31.26 -2.36 -0.80
N ASP A 310 31.70 -2.31 0.45
CA ASP A 310 31.54 -1.14 1.33
C ASP A 310 32.18 0.16 0.82
N THR A 311 33.10 0.08 -0.16
CA THR A 311 33.82 1.24 -0.68
C THR A 311 33.23 1.83 -1.96
N ALA A 312 32.49 1.04 -2.74
CA ALA A 312 31.96 1.46 -4.04
C ALA A 312 30.69 0.73 -4.41
N THR A 313 29.80 1.41 -5.16
CA THR A 313 28.62 0.83 -5.78
C THR A 313 28.82 0.52 -7.25
N SER A 314 28.05 -0.42 -7.82
CA SER A 314 27.95 -0.60 -9.27
C SER A 314 26.78 0.22 -9.84
N ASN A 315 26.95 0.73 -11.06
CA ASN A 315 25.88 1.36 -11.84
C ASN A 315 25.38 0.43 -12.96
N ASP A 316 25.86 -0.81 -13.02
CA ASP A 316 25.37 -1.82 -13.95
C ASP A 316 24.29 -2.68 -13.26
N THR A 317 23.09 -2.72 -13.84
CA THR A 317 21.95 -3.49 -13.33
C THR A 317 22.21 -5.00 -13.30
N ALA A 318 23.05 -5.50 -14.22
CA ALA A 318 23.43 -6.91 -14.28
C ALA A 318 24.22 -7.37 -13.05
N THR A 319 24.99 -6.48 -12.41
CA THR A 319 25.68 -6.74 -11.13
C THR A 319 24.71 -7.20 -10.04
N TYR A 320 23.47 -6.70 -10.06
CA TYR A 320 22.42 -7.01 -9.10
C TYR A 320 21.47 -8.12 -9.57
N GLY A 321 21.66 -8.62 -10.81
CA GLY A 321 20.83 -9.66 -11.42
C GLY A 321 19.52 -9.16 -12.00
N ALA A 322 19.43 -7.87 -12.38
CA ALA A 322 18.30 -7.30 -13.09
C ALA A 322 18.59 -7.23 -14.60
N ASP A 323 17.85 -7.99 -15.36
CA ASP A 323 17.85 -8.05 -16.83
C ASP A 323 16.58 -7.43 -17.46
N THR A 324 15.59 -7.15 -16.63
CA THR A 324 14.30 -6.55 -16.98
C THR A 324 13.95 -5.44 -15.99
N TYR A 325 12.87 -4.70 -16.24
CA TYR A 325 12.35 -3.70 -15.30
C TYR A 325 10.84 -3.88 -15.06
N ASN A 326 10.36 -3.37 -13.93
CA ASN A 326 8.94 -3.20 -13.65
C ASN A 326 8.56 -1.72 -13.77
N GLN A 327 7.36 -1.44 -14.29
CA GLN A 327 6.80 -0.10 -14.27
C GLN A 327 6.67 0.41 -12.83
N PRO A 328 6.92 1.72 -12.57
CA PRO A 328 6.56 2.32 -11.30
C PRO A 328 5.05 2.29 -11.12
N ASP A 329 4.58 1.74 -10.01
CA ASP A 329 3.18 1.79 -9.61
C ASP A 329 2.84 3.12 -8.91
N ALA A 330 1.57 3.53 -8.96
CA ALA A 330 1.09 4.76 -8.36
C ALA A 330 -0.33 4.60 -7.79
N GLY A 331 -0.68 5.47 -6.82
CA GLY A 331 -2.03 5.51 -6.26
C GLY A 331 -2.27 4.46 -5.18
N THR A 332 -1.98 4.80 -3.92
CA THR A 332 -2.15 3.89 -2.77
C THR A 332 -2.61 4.66 -1.54
N ALA A 333 -3.39 4.00 -0.69
CA ALA A 333 -3.65 4.43 0.68
C ALA A 333 -3.30 3.31 1.67
N HIS A 334 -3.00 3.67 2.90
CA HIS A 334 -2.71 2.71 3.96
C HIS A 334 -3.30 3.15 5.29
N ILE A 335 -3.80 2.18 6.06
CA ILE A 335 -4.21 2.34 7.45
C ILE A 335 -3.62 1.21 8.29
N SER A 336 -3.07 1.56 9.45
CA SER A 336 -2.60 0.62 10.46
C SER A 336 -3.51 0.67 11.68
N ILE A 337 -3.94 -0.48 12.19
CA ILE A 337 -4.84 -0.60 13.33
C ILE A 337 -4.32 -1.69 14.27
N ILE A 338 -4.31 -1.41 15.59
CA ILE A 338 -4.13 -2.41 16.64
C ILE A 338 -5.35 -2.40 17.54
N ALA A 339 -5.99 -3.55 17.75
CA ALA A 339 -7.08 -3.72 18.69
C ALA A 339 -6.59 -3.89 20.12
N GLY A 340 -7.43 -3.60 21.10
CA GLY A 340 -7.10 -3.75 22.53
C GLY A 340 -6.67 -5.18 22.92
N ASN A 341 -7.22 -6.22 22.27
CA ASN A 341 -6.83 -7.62 22.44
C ASN A 341 -5.55 -8.02 21.69
N GLY A 342 -4.89 -7.10 20.98
CA GLY A 342 -3.66 -7.33 20.21
C GLY A 342 -3.86 -7.67 18.74
N ASP A 343 -5.10 -7.73 18.23
CA ASP A 343 -5.37 -7.92 16.80
C ASP A 343 -4.94 -6.69 15.99
N ALA A 344 -4.45 -6.90 14.77
CA ALA A 344 -3.96 -5.86 13.89
C ALA A 344 -4.53 -5.99 12.48
N VAL A 345 -4.91 -4.86 11.87
CA VAL A 345 -5.54 -4.78 10.54
C VAL A 345 -5.04 -3.55 9.77
N TYR A 346 -5.03 -3.63 8.43
CA TYR A 346 -4.72 -2.53 7.52
C TYR A 346 -5.49 -2.65 6.19
N GLY A 347 -5.60 -1.56 5.40
CA GLY A 347 -6.33 -1.52 4.13
C GLY A 347 -6.07 -0.27 3.27
N ALA A 348 -6.59 -0.25 2.02
CA ALA A 348 -6.45 0.85 1.04
C ALA A 348 -7.67 0.96 0.10
N GLY A 349 -7.94 2.10 -0.58
CA GLY A 349 -9.17 2.36 -1.34
C GLY A 349 -9.20 3.41 -2.45
N PHE A 350 -10.19 3.30 -3.36
CA PHE A 350 -10.46 4.15 -4.55
C PHE A 350 -11.95 4.25 -4.90
N SER A 351 -12.39 5.19 -5.80
CA SER A 351 -13.82 5.52 -6.05
C SER A 351 -14.29 5.84 -7.51
N THR A 352 -15.63 5.90 -7.94
CA THR A 352 -16.22 5.99 -9.31
C THR A 352 -17.53 6.78 -9.62
N LEU A 353 -18.16 6.76 -10.89
CA LEU A 353 -19.02 7.79 -11.51
C LEU A 353 -20.55 7.71 -11.40
N LYS A 354 -21.32 6.69 -11.85
CA LYS A 354 -22.80 6.64 -11.80
C LYS A 354 -23.30 6.07 -10.49
N THR A 355 -22.63 5.05 -10.06
CA THR A 355 -22.75 4.56 -8.70
C THR A 355 -22.09 5.53 -7.70
N GLY A 356 -21.47 6.61 -8.19
CA GLY A 356 -20.69 7.57 -7.42
C GLY A 356 -19.33 7.06 -6.99
N ILE A 357 -18.99 5.82 -7.34
CA ILE A 357 -17.70 5.21 -7.03
C ILE A 357 -16.60 5.76 -7.99
N VAL A 358 -15.43 6.37 -7.66
CA VAL A 358 -14.30 6.79 -8.56
C VAL A 358 -13.45 5.59 -9.00
N MET A 359 -13.09 5.42 -10.27
CA MET A 359 -12.44 4.20 -10.79
C MET A 359 -10.96 4.09 -10.40
N ASN A 360 -10.51 2.86 -10.20
CA ASN A 360 -9.09 2.55 -10.07
C ASN A 360 -8.38 2.64 -11.43
N ASN A 361 -7.06 2.60 -11.40
CA ASN A 361 -6.20 2.48 -12.58
C ASN A 361 -5.22 1.30 -12.43
N VAL A 362 -5.64 0.24 -11.78
CA VAL A 362 -4.77 -0.88 -11.40
C VAL A 362 -4.14 -1.61 -12.59
N MET A 363 -4.70 -1.45 -13.80
CA MET A 363 -4.12 -2.02 -15.02
C MET A 363 -2.77 -1.40 -15.38
N ASP A 364 -2.48 -0.18 -14.89
CA ASP A 364 -1.17 0.48 -15.05
C ASP A 364 -0.03 -0.26 -14.33
N ASP A 365 -0.33 -1.05 -13.34
CA ASP A 365 0.67 -1.79 -12.58
C ASP A 365 1.22 -3.00 -13.35
N PHE A 366 0.59 -3.38 -14.49
CA PHE A 366 1.16 -4.39 -15.40
C PHE A 366 2.33 -3.84 -16.22
N SER A 367 3.30 -4.70 -16.52
CA SER A 367 4.36 -4.40 -17.48
C SER A 367 3.85 -4.50 -18.92
N SER A 368 4.19 -3.51 -19.74
CA SER A 368 3.74 -3.44 -21.15
C SER A 368 4.74 -4.12 -22.08
N PRO A 369 4.36 -5.19 -22.82
CA PRO A 369 5.24 -5.83 -23.79
C PRO A 369 5.76 -4.85 -24.86
N GLY A 370 7.01 -5.02 -25.28
CA GLY A 370 7.61 -4.26 -26.38
C GLY A 370 8.12 -2.86 -26.03
N ILE A 371 7.94 -2.37 -24.80
CA ILE A 371 8.43 -1.06 -24.38
C ILE A 371 9.73 -1.21 -23.61
N THR A 372 10.86 -0.97 -24.28
CA THR A 372 12.17 -0.89 -23.61
C THR A 372 12.28 0.48 -22.89
N ASN A 373 12.75 0.49 -21.65
CA ASN A 373 12.93 1.74 -20.92
C ASN A 373 14.15 2.55 -21.41
N TYR A 374 14.28 3.78 -20.89
CA TYR A 374 15.40 4.66 -21.24
C TYR A 374 16.79 4.04 -20.99
N PHE A 375 16.90 3.05 -20.10
CA PHE A 375 18.15 2.37 -19.75
C PHE A 375 18.38 1.09 -20.57
N GLY A 376 17.60 0.83 -21.61
CA GLY A 376 17.74 -0.33 -22.48
C GLY A 376 17.20 -1.65 -21.91
N LEU A 377 16.60 -1.66 -20.71
CA LEU A 377 16.02 -2.86 -20.15
C LEU A 377 14.64 -3.14 -20.75
N LYS A 378 14.35 -4.41 -20.97
CA LYS A 378 13.04 -4.90 -21.41
C LYS A 378 12.05 -4.94 -20.23
N PRO A 379 10.74 -4.81 -20.46
CA PRO A 379 9.75 -4.96 -19.42
C PRO A 379 9.72 -6.40 -18.91
N SER A 380 9.42 -6.57 -17.60
CA SER A 380 9.38 -7.88 -16.96
C SER A 380 8.25 -8.75 -17.51
N PRO A 381 8.54 -9.91 -18.12
CA PRO A 381 7.51 -10.85 -18.58
C PRO A 381 6.68 -11.45 -17.43
N ALA A 382 7.25 -11.55 -16.24
CA ALA A 382 6.57 -12.03 -15.04
C ALA A 382 5.29 -11.24 -14.72
N ASN A 383 5.29 -9.94 -15.09
CA ASN A 383 4.18 -9.03 -14.84
C ASN A 383 3.43 -8.61 -16.12
N PHE A 384 3.51 -9.38 -17.21
CA PHE A 384 2.68 -9.13 -18.39
C PHE A 384 1.22 -9.46 -18.10
N ILE A 385 0.32 -8.67 -18.70
CA ILE A 385 -1.11 -8.86 -18.57
C ILE A 385 -1.56 -10.23 -19.12
N ALA A 386 -2.46 -10.86 -18.39
CA ALA A 386 -3.18 -12.06 -18.83
C ALA A 386 -4.59 -12.07 -18.19
N PRO A 387 -5.58 -12.78 -18.79
CA PRO A 387 -6.89 -12.96 -18.16
C PRO A 387 -6.76 -13.50 -16.74
N HIS A 388 -7.56 -12.98 -15.81
CA HIS A 388 -7.57 -13.33 -14.38
C HIS A 388 -6.30 -13.01 -13.58
N LYS A 389 -5.26 -12.50 -14.21
CA LYS A 389 -4.00 -12.17 -13.56
C LYS A 389 -4.10 -10.87 -12.78
N ARG A 390 -3.43 -10.82 -11.63
CA ARG A 390 -3.24 -9.63 -10.80
C ARG A 390 -1.89 -9.01 -11.09
N PRO A 391 -1.79 -7.69 -11.23
CA PRO A 391 -0.49 -7.04 -11.43
C PRO A 391 0.34 -7.10 -10.16
N MET A 392 1.66 -6.95 -10.31
CA MET A 392 2.61 -6.80 -9.22
C MET A 392 2.41 -5.45 -8.53
N SER A 393 2.29 -5.45 -7.21
CA SER A 393 2.14 -4.24 -6.40
C SER A 393 3.31 -4.03 -5.45
N SER A 394 3.68 -2.78 -5.23
CA SER A 394 4.69 -2.39 -4.22
C SER A 394 4.16 -2.40 -2.80
N MET A 395 2.89 -2.67 -2.57
CA MET A 395 2.34 -2.83 -1.23
C MET A 395 3.11 -3.89 -0.44
N SER A 396 3.52 -3.51 0.76
CA SER A 396 4.21 -4.38 1.70
C SER A 396 3.75 -4.11 3.13
N PRO A 397 2.42 -4.15 3.39
CA PRO A 397 1.92 -4.01 4.75
C PRO A 397 2.47 -5.13 5.61
N SER A 398 2.89 -4.81 6.84
CA SER A 398 3.61 -5.78 7.67
C SER A 398 3.24 -5.69 9.13
N ILE A 399 3.31 -6.85 9.79
CA ILE A 399 3.07 -7.00 11.21
C ILE A 399 4.25 -7.74 11.81
N ILE A 400 4.81 -7.20 12.90
CA ILE A 400 5.77 -7.92 13.73
C ILE A 400 5.06 -8.36 14.99
N VAL A 401 5.23 -9.63 15.32
CA VAL A 401 4.62 -10.26 16.48
C VAL A 401 5.71 -10.72 17.43
N ASP A 402 5.52 -10.44 18.71
CA ASP A 402 6.43 -10.88 19.76
C ASP A 402 6.33 -12.40 20.05
N ARG A 403 7.23 -12.93 20.87
CA ARG A 403 7.26 -14.36 21.25
C ARG A 403 5.98 -14.84 21.93
N ASN A 404 5.15 -13.94 22.44
CA ASN A 404 3.88 -14.24 23.09
C ASN A 404 2.68 -14.18 22.13
N GLY A 405 2.92 -13.91 20.86
CA GLY A 405 1.86 -13.77 19.86
C GLY A 405 1.17 -12.39 19.84
N ASN A 406 1.76 -11.36 20.46
CA ASN A 406 1.17 -10.03 20.44
C ASN A 406 1.75 -9.19 19.29
N ALA A 407 0.89 -8.45 18.60
CA ALA A 407 1.33 -7.47 17.61
C ALA A 407 2.19 -6.39 18.28
N LYS A 408 3.44 -6.26 17.84
CA LYS A 408 4.46 -5.34 18.34
C LYS A 408 4.65 -4.14 17.43
N LEU A 409 4.70 -4.35 16.13
CA LEU A 409 4.76 -3.30 15.11
C LEU A 409 3.74 -3.61 14.03
N VAL A 410 2.92 -2.63 13.68
CA VAL A 410 2.01 -2.68 12.52
C VAL A 410 2.37 -1.50 11.64
N ILE A 411 2.75 -1.76 10.41
CA ILE A 411 3.32 -0.76 9.52
C ILE A 411 2.95 -1.00 8.07
N GLY A 412 2.76 0.09 7.35
CA GLY A 412 2.65 0.09 5.89
C GLY A 412 2.67 1.50 5.35
N ALA A 413 2.62 1.63 4.05
CA ALA A 413 2.80 2.90 3.38
C ALA A 413 1.93 3.05 2.14
N SER A 414 1.82 4.30 1.68
CA SER A 414 1.47 4.67 0.31
C SER A 414 2.66 5.36 -0.37
N GLY A 415 2.71 5.38 -1.71
CA GLY A 415 3.77 6.08 -2.46
C GLY A 415 4.37 5.26 -3.61
N GLY A 416 3.62 4.33 -4.20
CA GLY A 416 4.05 3.51 -5.32
C GLY A 416 5.29 2.69 -4.98
N THR A 417 6.25 2.60 -5.88
CA THR A 417 7.50 1.84 -5.68
C THR A 417 8.28 2.22 -4.43
N LYS A 418 8.06 3.42 -3.87
CA LYS A 418 8.72 3.89 -2.64
C LYS A 418 8.16 3.25 -1.35
N ILE A 419 7.03 2.54 -1.43
CA ILE A 419 6.40 1.89 -0.28
C ILE A 419 7.36 0.93 0.41
N THR A 420 7.91 -0.02 -0.33
CA THR A 420 8.72 -1.12 0.23
C THR A 420 9.98 -0.59 0.91
N THR A 421 10.69 0.36 0.29
CA THR A 421 11.90 0.96 0.87
C THR A 421 11.59 1.81 2.10
N ALA A 422 10.45 2.52 2.11
CA ALA A 422 10.04 3.33 3.25
C ALA A 422 9.67 2.45 4.45
N VAL A 423 8.90 1.38 4.23
CA VAL A 423 8.57 0.40 5.27
C VAL A 423 9.85 -0.25 5.83
N ALA A 424 10.79 -0.63 4.95
CA ALA A 424 12.09 -1.15 5.36
C ALA A 424 12.85 -0.17 6.25
N LEU A 425 13.00 1.10 5.83
CA LEU A 425 13.71 2.12 6.61
C LEU A 425 13.11 2.35 7.99
N VAL A 426 11.79 2.50 8.07
CA VAL A 426 11.12 2.72 9.36
C VAL A 426 11.23 1.49 10.26
N THR A 427 11.13 0.29 9.69
CA THR A 427 11.34 -0.96 10.43
C THR A 427 12.75 -1.07 10.98
N ILE A 428 13.77 -0.79 10.17
CA ILE A 428 15.19 -0.77 10.56
C ILE A 428 15.44 0.24 11.68
N ARG A 429 14.95 1.46 11.52
CA ARG A 429 15.08 2.54 12.50
C ARG A 429 14.46 2.19 13.84
N LYS A 430 13.26 1.61 13.81
CA LYS A 430 12.58 1.20 15.04
C LYS A 430 13.23 0.00 15.70
N LEU A 431 13.60 -1.04 14.95
CA LEU A 431 14.06 -2.31 15.51
C LEU A 431 15.55 -2.34 15.82
N TRP A 432 16.37 -1.69 14.99
CA TRP A 432 17.84 -1.80 15.08
C TRP A 432 18.50 -0.51 15.56
N PHE A 433 17.98 0.67 15.21
CA PHE A 433 18.54 1.94 15.70
C PHE A 433 17.85 2.44 16.98
N ASP A 434 16.87 1.70 17.50
CA ASP A 434 16.11 1.99 18.71
C ASP A 434 15.44 3.38 18.75
N GLN A 435 15.15 3.95 17.60
CA GLN A 435 14.40 5.19 17.47
C GLN A 435 12.96 5.01 17.95
N SER A 436 12.35 6.07 18.49
CA SER A 436 10.91 6.11 18.72
C SER A 436 10.17 5.94 17.37
N ILE A 437 8.91 5.50 17.40
CA ILE A 437 8.13 5.35 16.14
C ILE A 437 7.98 6.70 15.42
N LYS A 438 7.90 7.81 16.19
CA LYS A 438 7.84 9.16 15.63
C LYS A 438 9.14 9.50 14.89
N GLU A 439 10.29 9.37 15.53
CA GLU A 439 11.59 9.63 14.92
C GLU A 439 11.79 8.76 13.67
N ALA A 440 11.50 7.46 13.77
CA ALA A 440 11.66 6.52 12.67
C ALA A 440 10.81 6.89 11.42
N VAL A 441 9.59 7.41 11.64
CA VAL A 441 8.68 7.84 10.56
C VAL A 441 9.07 9.21 10.01
N ASP A 442 9.45 10.15 10.88
CA ASP A 442 9.65 11.55 10.50
C ASP A 442 11.03 11.79 9.87
N GLU A 443 12.03 10.97 10.18
CA GLU A 443 13.38 11.12 9.62
C GLU A 443 13.37 11.01 8.10
N ALA A 444 14.24 11.80 7.44
CA ALA A 444 14.37 11.85 5.99
C ALA A 444 14.67 10.48 5.37
N ARG A 445 14.04 10.20 4.23
CA ARG A 445 14.12 8.90 3.55
C ARG A 445 14.96 8.95 2.30
N ILE A 446 15.52 7.79 1.98
CA ILE A 446 16.21 7.47 0.74
C ILE A 446 15.46 6.33 0.05
N HIS A 447 15.53 6.30 -1.28
CA HIS A 447 14.92 5.26 -2.10
C HIS A 447 15.83 4.89 -3.28
N HIS A 448 15.87 3.60 -3.62
CA HIS A 448 16.44 3.07 -4.85
C HIS A 448 15.61 1.89 -5.34
N GLN A 449 15.35 1.83 -6.65
CA GLN A 449 14.51 0.78 -7.26
C GLN A 449 15.18 0.12 -8.48
N ILE A 450 16.51 0.10 -8.52
CA ILE A 450 17.40 -0.37 -9.59
C ILE A 450 17.30 0.46 -10.87
N THR A 451 16.14 0.81 -11.35
CA THR A 451 15.95 1.68 -12.52
C THR A 451 14.92 2.79 -12.18
N PRO A 452 15.30 4.06 -12.38
CA PRO A 452 16.60 4.57 -12.82
C PRO A 452 17.70 4.30 -11.79
N MET A 453 18.97 4.18 -12.26
CA MET A 453 20.13 3.85 -11.44
C MET A 453 20.63 5.09 -10.66
N HIS A 454 19.78 5.60 -9.76
CA HIS A 454 20.13 6.65 -8.82
C HIS A 454 19.34 6.52 -7.52
N VAL A 455 19.90 7.06 -6.46
CA VAL A 455 19.23 7.20 -5.17
C VAL A 455 18.37 8.45 -5.18
N GLU A 456 17.07 8.31 -4.94
CA GLU A 456 16.22 9.43 -4.63
C GLU A 456 16.24 9.70 -3.12
N TYR A 457 16.35 10.96 -2.72
CA TYR A 457 16.44 11.33 -1.30
C TYR A 457 15.61 12.57 -0.94
N GLU A 458 15.14 12.63 0.29
CA GLU A 458 14.38 13.76 0.83
C GLU A 458 15.28 14.91 1.28
N PHE A 459 14.71 16.11 1.36
CA PHE A 459 15.42 17.34 1.75
C PHE A 459 16.16 17.25 3.09
N GLY A 460 15.67 16.44 4.04
CA GLY A 460 16.29 16.27 5.37
C GLY A 460 17.58 15.43 5.39
N VAL A 461 17.97 14.79 4.27
CA VAL A 461 19.28 14.10 4.18
C VAL A 461 20.37 15.16 4.06
N THR A 462 21.34 15.18 5.01
CA THR A 462 22.37 16.20 5.06
C THR A 462 23.33 16.13 3.88
N GLU A 463 23.91 17.29 3.50
CA GLU A 463 24.80 17.39 2.35
C GLU A 463 26.05 16.51 2.48
N ASP A 464 26.58 16.34 3.70
CA ASP A 464 27.75 15.49 3.94
C ASP A 464 27.46 14.00 3.67
N ILE A 465 26.26 13.53 4.04
CA ILE A 465 25.80 12.18 3.69
C ILE A 465 25.68 12.04 2.17
N VAL A 466 25.07 13.04 1.49
CA VAL A 466 24.92 13.03 0.03
C VAL A 466 26.30 13.00 -0.66
N LYS A 467 27.27 13.82 -0.19
CA LYS A 467 28.63 13.81 -0.71
C LYS A 467 29.35 12.48 -0.49
N GLY A 468 29.22 11.91 0.72
CA GLY A 468 29.82 10.62 1.06
C GLY A 468 29.25 9.47 0.21
N LEU A 469 27.95 9.46 -0.05
CA LEU A 469 27.33 8.48 -0.95
C LEU A 469 27.75 8.68 -2.42
N ARG A 470 27.87 9.93 -2.89
CA ARG A 470 28.45 10.23 -4.22
C ARG A 470 29.89 9.76 -4.33
N ALA A 471 30.70 9.93 -3.30
CA ALA A 471 32.08 9.44 -3.28
C ALA A 471 32.19 7.91 -3.41
N LYS A 472 31.13 7.16 -2.99
CA LYS A 472 31.01 5.73 -3.23
C LYS A 472 30.43 5.38 -4.60
N GLY A 473 30.13 6.35 -5.46
CA GLY A 473 29.64 6.18 -6.83
C GLY A 473 28.13 6.23 -6.99
N HIS A 474 27.35 6.49 -5.93
CA HIS A 474 25.90 6.62 -6.06
C HIS A 474 25.50 7.89 -6.80
N GLY A 475 24.66 7.76 -7.84
CA GLY A 475 23.91 8.88 -8.38
C GLY A 475 22.87 9.36 -7.35
N MET A 476 22.87 10.66 -7.02
CA MET A 476 21.98 11.20 -5.98
C MET A 476 21.06 12.26 -6.56
N VAL A 477 19.74 12.04 -6.47
CA VAL A 477 18.67 12.93 -6.96
C VAL A 477 17.71 13.26 -5.83
N ARG A 478 17.45 14.54 -5.59
CA ARG A 478 16.51 14.95 -4.55
C ARG A 478 15.07 14.81 -5.04
N TYR A 479 14.17 14.32 -4.17
CA TYR A 479 12.74 14.25 -4.45
C TYR A 479 12.18 15.61 -4.89
N ARG A 480 11.30 15.54 -5.90
CA ARG A 480 10.48 16.69 -6.34
C ARG A 480 9.02 16.58 -5.88
N SER A 481 8.64 15.44 -5.30
CA SER A 481 7.29 15.13 -4.81
C SER A 481 7.32 14.73 -3.33
N ARG A 482 6.14 14.44 -2.76
CA ARG A 482 6.02 14.06 -1.35
C ARG A 482 6.66 12.71 -0.95
N GLY A 483 7.06 11.89 -1.90
CA GLY A 483 7.63 10.56 -1.63
C GLY A 483 6.59 9.57 -1.10
N SER A 484 7.03 8.74 -0.15
CA SER A 484 6.19 7.74 0.55
C SER A 484 5.54 8.31 1.80
N ILE A 485 4.42 7.72 2.21
CA ILE A 485 3.65 8.10 3.40
C ILE A 485 3.49 6.87 4.28
N ILE A 486 3.96 6.92 5.49
CA ILE A 486 3.91 5.80 6.46
C ILE A 486 2.76 6.00 7.45
N CYS A 487 2.07 4.90 7.77
CA CYS A 487 1.27 4.80 8.99
C CYS A 487 1.83 3.64 9.81
N ALA A 488 2.21 3.92 11.07
CA ALA A 488 2.84 2.91 11.91
C ALA A 488 2.35 2.99 13.36
N LEU A 489 2.18 1.80 13.95
CA LEU A 489 1.82 1.60 15.34
C LEU A 489 2.86 0.68 15.98
N TYR A 490 3.39 1.05 17.11
CA TYR A 490 4.32 0.25 17.91
C TYR A 490 3.76 0.03 19.29
N ARG A 491 3.73 -1.23 19.73
CA ARG A 491 3.30 -1.63 21.06
C ARG A 491 4.50 -2.12 21.87
N ASN A 492 4.67 -1.60 23.08
CA ASN A 492 5.50 -2.21 24.09
C ASN A 492 4.63 -2.80 25.23
N ARG A 493 5.24 -3.15 26.34
CA ARG A 493 4.53 -3.76 27.49
C ARG A 493 3.53 -2.81 28.15
N THR A 494 3.67 -1.51 28.02
CA THR A 494 2.94 -0.50 28.79
C THR A 494 2.00 0.35 27.94
N ALA A 495 2.29 0.54 26.64
CA ALA A 495 1.55 1.46 25.79
C ALA A 495 1.60 1.11 24.30
N ILE A 496 0.67 1.67 23.55
CA ILE A 496 0.67 1.70 22.08
C ILE A 496 1.07 3.11 21.66
N TYR A 497 2.11 3.20 20.85
CA TYR A 497 2.60 4.43 20.24
C TYR A 497 2.18 4.43 18.77
N ALA A 498 1.66 5.54 18.30
CA ALA A 498 1.20 5.70 16.93
C ALA A 498 1.81 6.95 16.30
N ASN A 499 2.17 6.89 15.03
CA ASN A 499 2.55 8.08 14.29
C ASN A 499 1.97 8.03 12.87
N ALA A 500 1.28 9.09 12.49
CA ALA A 500 0.88 9.38 11.13
C ALA A 500 1.95 10.28 10.49
N ASP A 501 2.26 10.01 9.24
CA ASP A 501 3.31 10.71 8.51
C ASP A 501 2.93 12.18 8.24
N PHE A 502 3.73 13.11 8.72
CA PHE A 502 3.51 14.55 8.52
C PHE A 502 3.48 14.95 7.04
N ARG A 503 4.11 14.15 6.15
CA ARG A 503 4.15 14.41 4.70
C ARG A 503 2.77 14.40 4.06
N LYS A 504 1.80 13.76 4.68
CA LYS A 504 0.40 13.71 4.23
C LYS A 504 -0.57 14.41 5.20
N GLY A 505 -0.10 14.87 6.37
CA GLY A 505 -0.98 15.45 7.39
C GLY A 505 -1.96 14.41 7.95
N GLY A 506 -1.50 13.19 8.13
CA GLY A 506 -2.26 12.10 8.73
C GLY A 506 -2.55 12.34 10.21
N ASP A 507 -3.54 11.63 10.75
CA ASP A 507 -3.91 11.70 12.15
C ASP A 507 -3.86 10.32 12.82
N VAL A 508 -3.78 10.34 14.14
CA VAL A 508 -3.79 9.17 15.00
C VAL A 508 -5.02 9.25 15.89
N ALA A 509 -5.80 8.18 15.96
CA ALA A 509 -6.91 8.09 16.88
C ALA A 509 -6.79 6.86 17.77
N GLY A 510 -7.02 7.01 19.06
CA GLY A 510 -7.16 5.94 20.04
C GLY A 510 -8.57 5.90 20.61
N MET A 511 -8.93 4.73 21.15
CA MET A 511 -10.13 4.54 21.98
C MET A 511 -9.65 3.87 23.27
N ASP A 512 -10.03 4.42 24.41
CA ASP A 512 -9.77 3.88 25.75
C ASP A 512 -10.70 2.69 26.05
#